data_4e8c3c99645b4f1de31ccfa2b3ae96bf
#
_entry.id   4e8c3c99645b4f1de31ccfa2b3ae96bf
#
_cell.length_a   1.000
_cell.length_b   1.000
_cell.length_c   1.000
_cell.angle_alpha   90.00
_cell.angle_beta   90.00
_cell.angle_gamma   90.00
#
_symmetry.space_group_name_H-M   'P 1'
#
loop_
_entity.id
_entity.type
_entity.pdbx_description
1 polymer ?
#
loop_
_entity_poly.entity_id
_entity_poly.type
_entity_poly.pdbx_seq_one_letter_code
_entity_poly.pdbx_strand_id
1 'polypeptide(L)'
;PRSTGKSYIYEQISPNSILVAGGQTTVANLFYNMSNHTVGLVGMWDCVAFDEVAGIKFKDKDGIQIMKGYMASGAFSRGKAEIQAKASMVFVGNINQSVDTLLKTSSLFDPFPPEMGTDTAFLDRMHCYIPGWEIPPYQPASFTNDYGFITDYLSEFMRELRKENYSDIAEKYFRFGNHLKQRDAIAVRKLISGFIKLLYPDGEVTKEE
;
A
#
# COMPACT_ATOMS: atom_id res chain seq x y z
N PRO A 1 1.77 -2.50 16.62
CA PRO A 1 2.57 -2.08 17.79
C PRO A 1 3.08 -0.66 17.62
N ARG A 2 3.29 0.00 18.73
CA ARG A 2 3.89 1.33 18.77
C ARG A 2 5.42 1.22 18.64
N SER A 3 6.08 2.31 18.23
CA SER A 3 7.55 2.41 18.17
C SER A 3 8.24 1.47 17.17
N THR A 4 7.57 1.05 16.11
CA THR A 4 8.14 0.25 15.02
C THR A 4 8.52 1.08 13.79
N GLY A 5 8.48 2.42 13.88
CA GLY A 5 8.85 3.32 12.80
C GLY A 5 7.92 3.35 11.59
N LYS A 6 6.70 2.80 11.68
CA LYS A 6 5.77 2.69 10.55
C LYS A 6 5.58 4.01 9.79
N SER A 7 5.21 5.06 10.50
CA SER A 7 4.96 6.37 9.90
C SER A 7 6.25 7.05 9.44
N TYR A 8 7.33 6.89 10.22
CA TYR A 8 8.64 7.47 9.95
C TYR A 8 9.22 7.07 8.59
N ILE A 9 9.00 5.82 8.16
CA ILE A 9 9.46 5.31 6.86
C ILE A 9 8.87 6.16 5.72
N TYR A 10 7.59 6.47 5.78
CA TYR A 10 6.90 7.19 4.71
C TYR A 10 7.08 8.70 4.79
N GLU A 11 7.40 9.23 5.97
CA GLU A 11 7.57 10.66 6.21
C GLU A 11 9.00 11.13 5.99
N GLN A 12 9.99 10.34 6.43
CA GLN A 12 11.38 10.79 6.55
C GLN A 12 12.37 10.01 5.70
N ILE A 13 12.08 8.75 5.36
CA ILE A 13 13.06 7.89 4.68
C ILE A 13 12.85 7.89 3.18
N SER A 14 11.63 7.78 2.70
CA SER A 14 11.35 7.69 1.27
C SER A 14 11.04 9.07 0.66
N PRO A 15 11.88 9.59 -0.23
CA PRO A 15 11.62 10.88 -0.89
C PRO A 15 10.44 10.85 -1.87
N ASN A 16 10.00 9.64 -2.28
CA ASN A 16 8.91 9.44 -3.24
C ASN A 16 7.58 9.05 -2.57
N SER A 17 7.49 9.15 -1.25
CA SER A 17 6.28 8.89 -0.49
C SER A 17 5.79 10.11 0.26
N ILE A 18 4.50 10.15 0.53
CA ILE A 18 3.88 11.16 1.37
C ILE A 18 3.04 10.50 2.45
N LEU A 19 3.19 10.97 3.69
CA LEU A 19 2.36 10.58 4.81
C LEU A 19 1.19 11.56 4.94
N VAL A 20 -0.01 11.03 4.99
CA VAL A 20 -1.26 11.80 5.09
C VAL A 20 -1.93 11.44 6.40
N ALA A 21 -2.19 12.43 7.24
CA ALA A 21 -2.99 12.23 8.45
C ALA A 21 -4.43 11.85 8.07
N GLY A 22 -4.94 10.75 8.61
CA GLY A 22 -6.21 10.15 8.21
C GLY A 22 -7.43 11.09 8.24
N GLY A 23 -7.46 12.02 9.19
CA GLY A 23 -8.60 12.96 9.35
C GLY A 23 -8.63 14.15 8.38
N GLN A 24 -7.63 14.34 7.54
CA GLN A 24 -7.49 15.57 6.74
C GLN A 24 -7.59 15.35 5.22
N THR A 25 -7.91 14.15 4.78
CA THR A 25 -7.94 13.83 3.36
C THR A 25 -9.30 14.08 2.74
N THR A 26 -9.33 14.86 1.66
CA THR A 26 -10.50 15.02 0.80
C THR A 26 -10.28 14.33 -0.53
N VAL A 27 -11.38 14.00 -1.23
CA VAL A 27 -11.29 13.43 -2.59
C VAL A 27 -10.56 14.39 -3.54
N ALA A 28 -10.76 15.69 -3.37
CA ALA A 28 -10.10 16.71 -4.16
C ALA A 28 -8.58 16.72 -3.95
N ASN A 29 -8.13 16.59 -2.69
CA ASN A 29 -6.71 16.55 -2.37
C ASN A 29 -6.06 15.23 -2.81
N LEU A 30 -6.75 14.11 -2.62
CA LEU A 30 -6.20 12.79 -2.91
C LEU A 30 -6.17 12.48 -4.42
N PHE A 31 -7.23 12.79 -5.15
CA PHE A 31 -7.41 12.39 -6.55
C PHE A 31 -7.32 13.57 -7.52
N TYR A 32 -8.27 14.49 -7.47
CA TYR A 32 -8.35 15.59 -8.41
C TYR A 32 -9.18 16.74 -7.86
N ASN A 33 -8.61 17.94 -7.92
CA ASN A 33 -9.30 19.16 -7.53
C ASN A 33 -10.00 19.79 -8.75
N MET A 34 -11.34 19.76 -8.75
CA MET A 34 -12.16 20.29 -9.83
C MET A 34 -12.11 21.81 -9.96
N SER A 35 -11.82 22.53 -8.87
CA SER A 35 -11.84 24.00 -8.87
C SER A 35 -10.63 24.62 -9.55
N ASN A 36 -9.46 24.00 -9.39
CA ASN A 36 -8.21 24.48 -9.98
C ASN A 36 -7.63 23.54 -11.05
N HIS A 37 -8.35 22.47 -11.40
CA HIS A 37 -7.95 21.48 -12.40
C HIS A 37 -6.58 20.83 -12.15
N THR A 38 -6.25 20.55 -10.88
CA THR A 38 -4.99 19.92 -10.52
C THR A 38 -5.17 18.47 -10.08
N VAL A 39 -4.23 17.62 -10.48
CA VAL A 39 -4.15 16.23 -10.02
C VAL A 39 -3.75 16.20 -8.56
N GLY A 40 -4.35 15.32 -7.78
CA GLY A 40 -4.07 15.15 -6.36
C GLY A 40 -2.87 14.25 -6.08
N LEU A 41 -2.71 13.88 -4.80
CA LEU A 41 -1.55 13.17 -4.29
C LEU A 41 -1.23 11.87 -5.04
N VAL A 42 -2.24 11.11 -5.47
CA VAL A 42 -2.03 9.84 -6.19
C VAL A 42 -1.37 10.01 -7.56
N GLY A 43 -1.43 11.21 -8.14
CA GLY A 43 -0.75 11.52 -9.40
C GLY A 43 0.61 12.18 -9.20
N MET A 44 0.92 12.63 -7.98
CA MET A 44 2.14 13.39 -7.67
C MET A 44 3.20 12.52 -7.00
N TRP A 45 2.79 11.49 -6.27
CA TRP A 45 3.66 10.65 -5.45
C TRP A 45 3.63 9.19 -5.90
N ASP A 46 4.71 8.46 -5.63
CA ASP A 46 4.78 7.02 -5.90
C ASP A 46 4.12 6.18 -4.80
N CYS A 47 4.04 6.73 -3.60
CA CYS A 47 3.37 6.11 -2.47
C CYS A 47 2.62 7.15 -1.63
N VAL A 48 1.35 6.89 -1.37
CA VAL A 48 0.52 7.67 -0.45
C VAL A 48 0.19 6.82 0.76
N ALA A 49 0.76 7.15 1.90
CA ALA A 49 0.56 6.43 3.15
C ALA A 49 -0.43 7.20 4.05
N PHE A 50 -1.47 6.52 4.47
CA PHE A 50 -2.44 7.05 5.42
C PHE A 50 -2.04 6.65 6.83
N ASP A 51 -1.71 7.63 7.66
CA ASP A 51 -1.47 7.41 9.09
C ASP A 51 -2.79 7.46 9.86
N GLU A 52 -2.84 6.68 10.93
CA GLU A 52 -4.02 6.60 11.78
C GLU A 52 -5.31 6.33 10.99
N VAL A 53 -5.37 5.18 10.30
CA VAL A 53 -6.51 4.80 9.44
C VAL A 53 -7.88 4.96 10.09
N ALA A 54 -7.96 4.87 11.42
CA ALA A 54 -9.19 5.10 12.18
C ALA A 54 -9.77 6.52 11.98
N GLY A 55 -8.92 7.46 11.62
CA GLY A 55 -9.28 8.85 11.37
C GLY A 55 -9.71 9.16 9.93
N ILE A 56 -9.59 8.20 8.99
CA ILE A 56 -9.96 8.44 7.59
C ILE A 56 -11.44 8.75 7.48
N LYS A 57 -11.75 9.94 7.02
CA LYS A 57 -13.14 10.37 6.76
C LYS A 57 -13.19 11.14 5.45
N PHE A 58 -13.98 10.64 4.52
CA PHE A 58 -14.32 11.40 3.33
C PHE A 58 -15.61 12.17 3.58
N LYS A 59 -15.59 13.46 3.34
CA LYS A 59 -16.81 14.29 3.36
C LYS A 59 -17.77 13.88 2.26
N ASP A 60 -17.21 13.52 1.09
CA ASP A 60 -17.96 13.05 -0.06
C ASP A 60 -18.26 11.56 0.09
N LYS A 61 -19.54 11.19 0.00
CA LYS A 61 -19.97 9.77 0.05
C LYS A 61 -19.30 8.90 -1.03
N ASP A 62 -18.88 9.52 -2.13
CA ASP A 62 -18.25 8.83 -3.26
C ASP A 62 -16.74 8.57 -3.06
N GLY A 63 -16.13 9.14 -2.03
CA GLY A 63 -14.68 9.04 -1.80
C GLY A 63 -14.16 7.61 -1.73
N ILE A 64 -14.86 6.75 -0.98
CA ILE A 64 -14.51 5.33 -0.86
C ILE A 64 -14.72 4.59 -2.19
N GLN A 65 -15.74 4.95 -2.96
CA GLN A 65 -16.01 4.33 -4.26
C GLN A 65 -14.93 4.70 -5.28
N ILE A 66 -14.51 5.96 -5.32
CA ILE A 66 -13.39 6.41 -6.17
C ILE A 66 -12.10 5.69 -5.75
N MET A 67 -11.83 5.58 -4.45
CA MET A 67 -10.67 4.86 -3.94
C MET A 67 -10.70 3.39 -4.35
N LYS A 68 -11.83 2.70 -4.22
CA LYS A 68 -11.98 1.31 -4.68
C LYS A 68 -11.75 1.16 -6.18
N GLY A 69 -12.24 2.09 -6.98
CA GLY A 69 -12.00 2.13 -8.43
C GLY A 69 -10.50 2.23 -8.71
N TYR A 70 -9.85 3.20 -8.10
CA TYR A 70 -8.42 3.42 -8.25
C TYR A 70 -7.57 2.22 -7.79
N MET A 71 -7.87 1.63 -6.64
CA MET A 71 -7.16 0.43 -6.16
C MET A 71 -7.29 -0.77 -7.11
N ALA A 72 -8.39 -0.85 -7.87
CA ALA A 72 -8.63 -1.93 -8.82
C ALA A 72 -7.91 -1.72 -10.16
N SER A 73 -7.95 -0.51 -10.72
CA SER A 73 -7.54 -0.24 -12.10
C SER A 73 -6.33 0.69 -12.23
N GLY A 74 -5.93 1.40 -11.18
CA GLY A 74 -4.94 2.47 -11.26
C GLY A 74 -5.48 3.73 -11.94
N ALA A 75 -6.80 3.78 -12.20
CA ALA A 75 -7.47 4.91 -12.82
C ALA A 75 -8.63 5.40 -11.96
N PHE A 76 -8.97 6.64 -12.10
CA PHE A 76 -10.16 7.23 -11.48
C PHE A 76 -10.78 8.27 -12.39
N SER A 77 -12.10 8.38 -12.36
CA SER A 77 -12.84 9.38 -13.10
C SER A 77 -13.28 10.49 -12.18
N ARG A 78 -13.01 11.72 -12.56
CA ARG A 78 -13.57 12.89 -11.92
C ARG A 78 -13.87 13.96 -12.98
N GLY A 79 -15.16 14.34 -13.08
CA GLY A 79 -15.64 15.15 -14.17
C GLY A 79 -15.77 14.32 -15.46
N LYS A 80 -15.23 14.85 -16.57
CA LYS A 80 -15.37 14.22 -17.90
C LYS A 80 -14.17 13.36 -18.31
N ALA A 81 -13.07 13.39 -17.55
CA ALA A 81 -11.83 12.70 -17.89
C ALA A 81 -11.56 11.53 -16.95
N GLU A 82 -11.07 10.43 -17.49
CA GLU A 82 -10.42 9.36 -16.75
C GLU A 82 -8.94 9.71 -16.63
N ILE A 83 -8.43 9.62 -15.39
CA ILE A 83 -7.05 9.96 -15.05
C ILE A 83 -6.37 8.70 -14.55
N GLN A 84 -5.23 8.36 -15.13
CA GLN A 84 -4.38 7.28 -14.67
C GLN A 84 -3.33 7.81 -13.70
N ALA A 85 -3.09 7.05 -12.64
CA ALA A 85 -2.05 7.34 -11.67
C ALA A 85 -1.40 6.02 -11.21
N LYS A 86 -0.21 6.13 -10.59
CA LYS A 86 0.61 4.95 -10.26
C LYS A 86 0.95 4.85 -8.77
N ALA A 87 0.43 5.73 -7.93
CA ALA A 87 0.72 5.70 -6.51
C ALA A 87 0.23 4.40 -5.87
N SER A 88 1.07 3.78 -5.07
CA SER A 88 0.67 2.75 -4.13
C SER A 88 -0.05 3.39 -2.95
N MET A 89 -1.09 2.75 -2.43
CA MET A 89 -1.76 3.18 -1.21
C MET A 89 -1.34 2.29 -0.05
N VAL A 90 -0.92 2.91 1.03
CA VAL A 90 -0.53 2.23 2.28
C VAL A 90 -1.42 2.73 3.41
N PHE A 91 -1.90 1.81 4.21
CA PHE A 91 -2.76 2.11 5.35
C PHE A 91 -2.06 1.70 6.63
N VAL A 92 -1.75 2.67 7.48
CA VAL A 92 -1.05 2.47 8.75
C VAL A 92 -2.06 2.58 9.90
N GLY A 93 -2.19 1.52 10.67
CA GLY A 93 -3.11 1.47 11.81
C GLY A 93 -2.47 0.84 13.04
N ASN A 94 -3.13 1.03 14.17
CA ASN A 94 -2.77 0.39 15.43
C ASN A 94 -3.93 -0.47 15.91
N ILE A 95 -3.66 -1.72 16.21
CA ILE A 95 -4.57 -2.59 16.93
C ILE A 95 -4.48 -2.28 18.43
N ASN A 96 -5.62 -2.19 19.08
CA ASN A 96 -5.71 -1.86 20.52
C ASN A 96 -5.90 -3.10 21.42
N GLN A 97 -6.08 -4.26 20.82
CA GLN A 97 -6.28 -5.54 21.49
C GLN A 97 -5.24 -6.55 21.00
N SER A 98 -5.11 -7.67 21.70
CA SER A 98 -4.25 -8.76 21.21
C SER A 98 -4.81 -9.34 19.92
N VAL A 99 -3.92 -9.87 19.07
CA VAL A 99 -4.29 -10.52 17.80
C VAL A 99 -5.30 -11.65 18.05
N ASP A 100 -5.07 -12.49 19.06
CA ASP A 100 -5.96 -13.60 19.43
C ASP A 100 -7.36 -13.11 19.81
N THR A 101 -7.45 -11.98 20.50
CA THR A 101 -8.74 -11.39 20.86
C THR A 101 -9.44 -10.87 19.62
N LEU A 102 -8.75 -10.12 18.76
CA LEU A 102 -9.33 -9.58 17.52
C LEU A 102 -9.84 -10.68 16.61
N LEU A 103 -9.08 -11.77 16.42
CA LEU A 103 -9.50 -12.89 15.57
C LEU A 103 -10.75 -13.61 16.10
N LYS A 104 -11.01 -13.55 17.41
CA LYS A 104 -12.20 -14.15 18.04
C LYS A 104 -13.40 -13.23 18.07
N THR A 105 -13.21 -11.93 18.16
CA THR A 105 -14.27 -10.96 18.44
C THR A 105 -14.58 -10.01 17.27
N SER A 106 -13.62 -9.82 16.34
CA SER A 106 -13.71 -8.86 15.25
C SER A 106 -12.83 -9.30 14.08
N SER A 107 -12.01 -8.40 13.55
CA SER A 107 -11.04 -8.68 12.49
C SER A 107 -9.77 -7.86 12.67
N LEU A 108 -8.71 -8.22 11.94
CA LEU A 108 -7.46 -7.45 11.89
C LEU A 108 -7.65 -6.07 11.21
N PHE A 109 -8.77 -5.85 10.54
CA PHE A 109 -9.16 -4.57 9.93
C PHE A 109 -10.02 -3.68 10.85
N ASP A 110 -10.20 -4.08 12.12
CA ASP A 110 -10.90 -3.30 13.16
C ASP A 110 -10.44 -1.82 13.28
N PRO A 111 -9.15 -1.48 13.07
CA PRO A 111 -8.72 -0.09 13.06
C PRO A 111 -9.29 0.79 11.96
N PHE A 112 -9.88 0.24 10.90
CA PHE A 112 -10.50 1.03 9.85
C PHE A 112 -11.86 1.61 10.28
N PRO A 113 -12.27 2.76 9.71
CA PRO A 113 -13.65 3.21 9.85
C PRO A 113 -14.64 2.13 9.40
N PRO A 114 -15.80 2.01 10.03
CA PRO A 114 -16.77 0.97 9.69
C PRO A 114 -17.13 0.89 8.21
N GLU A 115 -17.20 2.03 7.52
CA GLU A 115 -17.53 2.12 6.10
C GLU A 115 -16.47 1.48 5.19
N MET A 116 -15.25 1.30 5.70
CA MET A 116 -14.13 0.65 4.99
C MET A 116 -13.85 -0.75 5.56
N GLY A 117 -13.81 -0.88 6.88
CA GLY A 117 -13.45 -2.12 7.57
C GLY A 117 -14.48 -3.25 7.42
N THR A 118 -15.73 -2.92 7.10
CA THR A 118 -16.80 -3.90 6.80
C THR A 118 -17.08 -4.07 5.31
N ASP A 119 -16.51 -3.22 4.45
CA ASP A 119 -16.67 -3.32 3.00
C ASP A 119 -15.72 -4.38 2.43
N THR A 120 -16.23 -5.59 2.23
CA THR A 120 -15.45 -6.69 1.65
C THR A 120 -14.87 -6.34 0.28
N ALA A 121 -15.57 -5.52 -0.51
CA ALA A 121 -15.06 -5.09 -1.81
C ALA A 121 -13.87 -4.12 -1.69
N PHE A 122 -13.78 -3.36 -0.60
CA PHE A 122 -12.61 -2.54 -0.28
C PHE A 122 -11.44 -3.43 0.18
N LEU A 123 -11.71 -4.32 1.14
CA LEU A 123 -10.69 -5.22 1.71
C LEU A 123 -10.08 -6.16 0.67
N ASP A 124 -10.88 -6.70 -0.24
CA ASP A 124 -10.43 -7.55 -1.35
C ASP A 124 -9.43 -6.86 -2.31
N ARG A 125 -9.27 -5.55 -2.22
CA ARG A 125 -8.31 -4.79 -3.03
C ARG A 125 -7.01 -4.49 -2.28
N MET A 126 -6.90 -4.91 -1.05
CA MET A 126 -5.65 -4.86 -0.30
C MET A 126 -4.81 -6.07 -0.69
N HIS A 127 -3.67 -5.83 -1.31
CA HIS A 127 -2.84 -6.89 -1.86
C HIS A 127 -1.88 -7.50 -0.84
N CYS A 128 -1.60 -6.79 0.26
CA CYS A 128 -0.69 -7.23 1.30
C CYS A 128 -1.14 -6.72 2.67
N TYR A 129 -0.98 -7.54 3.68
CA TYR A 129 -1.11 -7.15 5.08
C TYR A 129 0.22 -7.45 5.79
N ILE A 130 0.84 -6.41 6.35
CA ILE A 130 2.10 -6.56 7.09
C ILE A 130 1.77 -6.60 8.58
N PRO A 131 2.05 -7.73 9.27
CA PRO A 131 1.77 -7.89 10.68
C PRO A 131 2.78 -7.10 11.52
N GLY A 132 2.45 -5.85 11.83
CA GLY A 132 3.34 -4.94 12.55
C GLY A 132 3.76 -5.44 13.94
N TRP A 133 3.05 -6.40 14.53
CA TRP A 133 3.43 -7.04 15.79
C TRP A 133 4.63 -7.98 15.69
N GLU A 134 4.98 -8.41 14.48
CA GLU A 134 6.18 -9.21 14.19
C GLU A 134 7.41 -8.34 13.95
N ILE A 135 7.21 -7.04 13.74
CA ILE A 135 8.30 -6.09 13.55
C ILE A 135 8.82 -5.66 14.93
N PRO A 136 10.11 -5.90 15.24
CA PRO A 136 10.68 -5.49 16.52
C PRO A 136 10.67 -3.95 16.64
N PRO A 137 10.42 -3.41 17.83
CA PRO A 137 10.58 -1.99 18.09
C PRO A 137 12.02 -1.53 17.85
N TYR A 138 12.20 -0.32 17.37
CA TYR A 138 13.53 0.27 17.25
C TYR A 138 14.22 0.38 18.62
N GLN A 139 15.46 -0.08 18.65
CA GLN A 139 16.35 0.03 19.82
C GLN A 139 17.63 0.78 19.40
N PRO A 140 18.35 1.40 20.33
CA PRO A 140 19.64 2.03 20.02
C PRO A 140 20.61 1.11 19.30
N ALA A 141 20.62 -0.17 19.64
CA ALA A 141 21.44 -1.19 19.00
C ALA A 141 21.04 -1.52 17.55
N SER A 142 19.87 -1.07 17.10
CA SER A 142 19.42 -1.25 15.70
C SER A 142 20.04 -0.23 14.75
N PHE A 143 20.70 0.80 15.27
CA PHE A 143 21.37 1.82 14.47
C PHE A 143 22.85 1.48 14.33
N THR A 144 23.38 1.62 13.12
CA THR A 144 24.80 1.50 12.86
C THR A 144 25.44 2.87 12.70
N ASN A 145 26.74 2.96 13.04
CA ASN A 145 27.58 4.12 12.71
C ASN A 145 28.40 3.88 11.43
N ASP A 146 28.21 2.75 10.79
CA ASP A 146 28.88 2.41 9.53
C ASP A 146 28.22 3.11 8.35
N TYR A 147 28.92 3.15 7.21
CA TYR A 147 28.36 3.67 5.97
C TYR A 147 27.22 2.77 5.50
N GLY A 148 26.11 3.38 5.15
CA GLY A 148 24.93 2.72 4.60
C GLY A 148 24.60 3.18 3.20
N PHE A 149 23.63 2.53 2.58
CA PHE A 149 23.08 2.98 1.31
C PHE A 149 22.36 4.32 1.51
N ILE A 150 22.60 5.25 0.61
CA ILE A 150 21.84 6.50 0.57
C ILE A 150 20.37 6.20 0.19
N THR A 151 19.43 6.61 1.02
CA THR A 151 17.99 6.29 0.86
C THR A 151 17.40 6.87 -0.43
N ASP A 152 17.87 8.01 -0.87
CA ASP A 152 17.43 8.64 -2.12
C ASP A 152 17.77 7.75 -3.33
N TYR A 153 18.98 7.20 -3.38
CA TYR A 153 19.37 6.28 -4.44
C TYR A 153 18.53 4.99 -4.42
N LEU A 154 18.33 4.41 -3.24
CA LEU A 154 17.49 3.22 -3.09
C LEU A 154 16.05 3.49 -3.55
N SER A 155 15.51 4.64 -3.22
CA SER A 155 14.17 5.05 -3.62
C SER A 155 14.05 5.19 -5.15
N GLU A 156 15.01 5.83 -5.81
CA GLU A 156 15.03 5.94 -7.28
C GLU A 156 15.23 4.57 -7.95
N PHE A 157 16.08 3.72 -7.41
CA PHE A 157 16.23 2.35 -7.88
C PHE A 157 14.92 1.56 -7.81
N MET A 158 14.21 1.63 -6.67
CA MET A 158 12.89 1.00 -6.51
C MET A 158 11.86 1.60 -7.48
N ARG A 159 11.94 2.90 -7.75
CA ARG A 159 11.08 3.57 -8.71
C ARG A 159 11.28 3.06 -10.14
N GLU A 160 12.53 2.80 -10.55
CA GLU A 160 12.82 2.18 -11.85
C GLU A 160 12.29 0.74 -11.90
N LEU A 161 12.50 -0.07 -10.86
CA LEU A 161 11.98 -1.43 -10.78
C LEU A 161 10.44 -1.50 -10.84
N ARG A 162 9.73 -0.44 -10.49
CA ARG A 162 8.26 -0.39 -10.63
C ARG A 162 7.80 -0.42 -12.09
N LYS A 163 8.64 -0.07 -13.04
CA LYS A 163 8.34 -0.11 -14.47
C LYS A 163 8.35 -1.54 -15.02
N GLU A 164 9.09 -2.43 -14.37
CA GLU A 164 9.18 -3.84 -14.73
C GLU A 164 7.96 -4.64 -14.21
N ASN A 165 7.62 -5.71 -14.90
CA ASN A 165 6.54 -6.61 -14.50
C ASN A 165 6.99 -8.07 -14.57
N TYR A 166 7.14 -8.69 -13.41
CA TYR A 166 7.55 -10.09 -13.28
C TYR A 166 6.40 -11.00 -12.82
N SER A 167 5.15 -10.56 -13.00
CA SER A 167 3.96 -11.30 -12.55
C SER A 167 3.85 -12.70 -13.14
N ASP A 168 4.34 -12.87 -14.38
CA ASP A 168 4.16 -14.12 -15.14
C ASP A 168 5.30 -15.10 -14.92
N ILE A 169 6.37 -14.72 -14.22
CA ILE A 169 7.52 -15.59 -13.99
C ILE A 169 7.10 -16.83 -13.20
N ALA A 170 6.31 -16.66 -12.15
CA ALA A 170 5.84 -17.78 -11.35
C ALA A 170 5.05 -18.82 -12.17
N GLU A 171 4.32 -18.39 -13.18
CA GLU A 171 3.48 -19.28 -14.01
C GLU A 171 4.30 -20.20 -14.93
N LYS A 172 5.59 -19.89 -15.15
CA LYS A 172 6.52 -20.80 -15.83
C LYS A 172 6.76 -22.08 -15.03
N TYR A 173 6.69 -21.98 -13.69
CA TYR A 173 7.07 -23.06 -12.78
C TYR A 173 5.90 -23.62 -11.98
N PHE A 174 4.89 -22.81 -11.70
CA PHE A 174 3.78 -23.14 -10.80
C PHE A 174 2.43 -22.79 -11.43
N ARG A 175 1.38 -23.43 -10.92
CA ARG A 175 -0.01 -23.09 -11.25
C ARG A 175 -0.76 -22.75 -9.98
N PHE A 176 -1.58 -21.73 -10.05
CA PHE A 176 -2.46 -21.39 -8.93
C PHE A 176 -3.53 -22.47 -8.73
N GLY A 177 -3.83 -22.75 -7.47
CA GLY A 177 -4.91 -23.65 -7.11
C GLY A 177 -6.28 -23.08 -7.46
N ASN A 178 -7.26 -23.96 -7.74
CA ASN A 178 -8.62 -23.58 -8.14
C ASN A 178 -9.42 -22.87 -7.02
N HIS A 179 -8.91 -22.83 -5.79
CA HIS A 179 -9.54 -22.18 -4.66
C HIS A 179 -9.27 -20.64 -4.63
N LEU A 180 -8.29 -20.17 -5.37
CA LEU A 180 -7.99 -18.73 -5.46
C LEU A 180 -9.00 -18.05 -6.39
N LYS A 181 -9.68 -17.04 -5.87
CA LYS A 181 -10.52 -16.17 -6.68
C LYS A 181 -9.65 -15.23 -7.51
N GLN A 182 -10.25 -14.57 -8.50
CA GLN A 182 -9.52 -13.67 -9.40
C GLN A 182 -8.73 -12.57 -8.67
N ARG A 183 -9.30 -11.97 -7.62
CA ARG A 183 -8.62 -10.91 -6.85
C ARG A 183 -7.47 -11.45 -6.03
N ASP A 184 -7.62 -12.63 -5.46
CA ASP A 184 -6.55 -13.31 -4.72
C ASP A 184 -5.37 -13.61 -5.66
N ALA A 185 -5.65 -14.14 -6.85
CA ALA A 185 -4.64 -14.40 -7.86
C ALA A 185 -3.89 -13.11 -8.30
N ILE A 186 -4.60 -11.99 -8.46
CA ILE A 186 -3.99 -10.69 -8.76
C ILE A 186 -3.07 -10.25 -7.61
N ALA A 187 -3.52 -10.38 -6.37
CA ALA A 187 -2.71 -10.01 -5.20
C ALA A 187 -1.44 -10.86 -5.11
N VAL A 188 -1.56 -12.18 -5.27
CA VAL A 188 -0.42 -13.10 -5.24
C VAL A 188 0.57 -12.79 -6.36
N ARG A 189 0.12 -12.58 -7.61
CA ARG A 189 1.00 -12.19 -8.72
C ARG A 189 1.76 -10.89 -8.44
N LYS A 190 1.09 -9.89 -7.89
CA LYS A 190 1.73 -8.60 -7.52
C LYS A 190 2.79 -8.79 -6.43
N LEU A 191 2.50 -9.62 -5.43
CA LEU A 191 3.46 -9.92 -4.37
C LEU A 191 4.67 -10.69 -4.91
N ILE A 192 4.46 -11.72 -5.74
CA ILE A 192 5.54 -12.46 -6.38
C ILE A 192 6.41 -11.51 -7.21
N SER A 193 5.79 -10.70 -8.09
CA SER A 193 6.53 -9.71 -8.87
C SER A 193 7.32 -8.74 -7.97
N GLY A 194 6.75 -8.31 -6.85
CA GLY A 194 7.41 -7.46 -5.88
C GLY A 194 8.61 -8.13 -5.22
N PHE A 195 8.49 -9.37 -4.77
CA PHE A 195 9.59 -10.13 -4.18
C PHE A 195 10.70 -10.42 -5.18
N ILE A 196 10.36 -10.80 -6.42
CA ILE A 196 11.37 -11.00 -7.47
C ILE A 196 12.15 -9.72 -7.69
N LYS A 197 11.52 -8.57 -7.79
CA LYS A 197 12.20 -7.27 -7.94
C LYS A 197 13.16 -6.95 -6.80
N LEU A 198 12.85 -7.38 -5.58
CA LEU A 198 13.69 -7.15 -4.41
C LEU A 198 14.86 -8.12 -4.32
N LEU A 199 14.67 -9.38 -4.71
CA LEU A 199 15.64 -10.45 -4.55
C LEU A 199 16.46 -10.68 -5.83
N TYR A 200 15.83 -10.52 -6.98
CA TYR A 200 16.37 -10.78 -8.31
C TYR A 200 15.97 -9.64 -9.27
N PRO A 201 16.57 -8.44 -9.10
CA PRO A 201 16.16 -7.25 -9.83
C PRO A 201 16.32 -7.35 -11.35
N ASP A 202 17.17 -8.25 -11.85
CA ASP A 202 17.31 -8.60 -13.27
C ASP A 202 16.17 -9.47 -13.81
N GLY A 203 15.33 -10.02 -12.92
CA GLY A 203 14.22 -10.90 -13.28
C GLY A 203 14.63 -12.32 -13.67
N GLU A 204 15.90 -12.68 -13.50
CA GLU A 204 16.39 -14.02 -13.77
C GLU A 204 16.22 -14.89 -12.52
N VAL A 205 15.23 -15.78 -12.57
CA VAL A 205 14.85 -16.65 -11.45
C VAL A 205 14.72 -18.08 -11.95
N THR A 206 15.33 -19.00 -11.24
CA THR A 206 15.19 -20.45 -11.48
C THR A 206 13.97 -21.01 -10.72
N LYS A 207 13.67 -22.29 -10.96
CA LYS A 207 12.56 -22.95 -10.25
C LYS A 207 12.86 -23.16 -8.76
N GLU A 208 14.12 -23.25 -8.39
CA GLU A 208 14.58 -23.54 -7.03
C GLU A 208 14.64 -22.28 -6.18
N GLU A 209 14.81 -21.12 -6.78
CA GLU A 209 14.73 -19.80 -6.17
C GLU A 209 13.26 -19.33 -6.02
#